data_e61573a2946503d14993728fdcc31d25
#
_entry.id   e61573a2946503d14993728fdcc31d25
#
_cell.length_a   1.000
_cell.length_b   1.000
_cell.length_c   1.000
_cell.angle_alpha   90.00
_cell.angle_beta   90.00
_cell.angle_gamma   90.00
#
_symmetry.space_group_name_H-M   'P 1'
#
loop_
_entity.id
_entity.type
_entity.pdbx_description
1 polymer ?
#
loop_
_entity_poly.entity_id
_entity_poly.type
_entity_poly.pdbx_seq_one_letter_code
_entity_poly.pdbx_strand_id
1 'polypeptide(L)'
;MPKIKWIGVIDDISKYQKGSLDSNANKMKLPLTMKEMMIKALPFAIVPFLVIVLSMFVKTLLAKQVIVNPVFIVIGFCIGFMGLFLHELLHAIVYPIGATVYIGLYPKAFAAVALASYPLKRNRFILMSLLPLILGIVPIVIFWISPIETRACNSFWFGIS
;
A
#
# COMPACT_ATOMS: atom_id res chain seq x y z
N MET A 1 7.63 13.55 15.48
CA MET A 1 6.89 12.46 14.85
C MET A 1 5.49 12.41 15.44
N PRO A 2 4.46 11.99 14.70
CA PRO A 2 3.11 11.76 15.27
C PRO A 2 3.15 10.67 16.34
N LYS A 3 2.17 10.66 17.23
CA LYS A 3 1.99 9.57 18.20
C LYS A 3 1.28 8.42 17.53
N ILE A 4 1.99 7.34 17.20
CA ILE A 4 1.43 6.15 16.59
C ILE A 4 1.00 5.18 17.69
N LYS A 5 -0.26 4.75 17.66
CA LYS A 5 -0.83 3.77 18.60
C LYS A 5 -1.35 2.56 17.84
N TRP A 6 -0.83 1.41 18.17
CA TRP A 6 -1.39 0.14 17.71
C TRP A 6 -2.61 -0.24 18.56
N ILE A 7 -3.75 -0.49 17.93
CA ILE A 7 -5.02 -0.80 18.61
C ILE A 7 -5.56 -2.20 18.33
N GLY A 8 -4.78 -3.03 17.64
CA GLY A 8 -5.20 -4.40 17.32
C GLY A 8 -6.30 -4.45 16.27
N VAL A 9 -7.44 -5.04 16.61
CA VAL A 9 -8.61 -5.18 15.72
C VAL A 9 -9.53 -3.97 15.87
N ILE A 10 -9.94 -3.41 14.73
CA ILE A 10 -10.87 -2.27 14.67
C ILE A 10 -12.26 -2.78 14.26
N ASP A 11 -13.24 -2.62 15.13
CA ASP A 11 -14.62 -2.98 14.83
C ASP A 11 -15.40 -1.83 14.20
N ASP A 12 -15.08 -0.59 14.61
CA ASP A 12 -15.78 0.62 14.18
C ASP A 12 -14.80 1.77 13.95
N ILE A 13 -14.65 2.15 12.68
CA ILE A 13 -13.79 3.23 12.22
C ILE A 13 -14.25 4.59 12.77
N SER A 14 -15.55 4.80 12.96
CA SER A 14 -16.12 6.09 13.38
C SER A 14 -15.63 6.55 14.75
N LYS A 15 -15.26 5.62 15.63
CA LYS A 15 -14.73 5.90 16.97
C LYS A 15 -13.41 6.68 16.94
N TYR A 16 -12.64 6.53 15.86
CA TYR A 16 -11.29 7.10 15.73
C TYR A 16 -11.23 8.33 14.82
N GLN A 17 -12.36 8.71 14.21
CA GLN A 17 -12.48 9.85 13.27
C GLN A 17 -13.27 11.02 13.88
N LYS A 18 -13.06 11.31 15.16
CA LYS A 18 -13.78 12.37 15.90
C LYS A 18 -13.04 13.71 15.85
N GLY A 19 -12.58 14.18 14.71
CA GLY A 19 -11.98 15.50 14.55
C GLY A 19 -13.02 16.55 14.20
N SER A 20 -12.99 17.72 14.88
CA SER A 20 -13.68 18.90 14.41
C SER A 20 -12.87 19.50 13.25
N LEU A 21 -13.54 19.71 12.12
CA LEU A 21 -12.93 20.42 11.00
C LEU A 21 -13.03 21.93 11.29
N ASP A 22 -11.96 22.67 10.99
CA ASP A 22 -12.00 24.12 10.96
C ASP A 22 -13.08 24.60 10.00
N SER A 23 -13.71 25.76 10.32
CA SER A 23 -14.77 26.36 9.50
C SER A 23 -14.38 26.59 8.04
N ASN A 24 -13.09 26.72 7.74
CA ASN A 24 -12.53 26.92 6.40
C ASN A 24 -12.05 25.60 5.74
N ALA A 25 -12.27 24.45 6.38
CA ALA A 25 -11.84 23.16 5.82
C ALA A 25 -12.88 22.64 4.83
N ASN A 26 -12.47 22.45 3.58
CA ASN A 26 -13.32 21.78 2.60
C ASN A 26 -13.38 20.26 2.86
N LYS A 27 -14.58 19.77 3.13
CA LYS A 27 -14.80 18.35 3.29
C LYS A 27 -14.63 17.66 1.93
N MET A 28 -13.67 16.75 1.85
CA MET A 28 -13.49 15.93 0.65
C MET A 28 -14.71 15.01 0.46
N LYS A 29 -15.25 14.97 -0.75
CA LYS A 29 -16.32 14.03 -1.12
C LYS A 29 -15.72 12.63 -1.28
N LEU A 30 -15.67 11.89 -0.20
CA LEU A 30 -15.27 10.49 -0.21
C LEU A 30 -16.48 9.59 -0.44
N PRO A 31 -16.30 8.40 -1.05
CA PRO A 31 -17.33 7.37 -1.11
C PRO A 31 -17.87 7.06 0.28
N LEU A 32 -19.19 6.92 0.40
CA LEU A 32 -19.86 6.72 1.69
C LEU A 32 -19.62 5.32 2.28
N THR A 33 -19.29 4.36 1.41
CA THR A 33 -19.08 2.97 1.83
C THR A 33 -17.73 2.44 1.38
N MET A 34 -17.13 1.55 2.16
CA MET A 34 -15.88 0.87 1.83
C MET A 34 -15.99 0.14 0.47
N LYS A 35 -17.13 -0.49 0.21
CA LYS A 35 -17.41 -1.18 -1.07
C LYS A 35 -17.32 -0.22 -2.28
N GLU A 36 -17.93 0.94 -2.17
CA GLU A 36 -17.87 1.96 -3.23
C GLU A 36 -16.44 2.47 -3.44
N MET A 37 -15.69 2.65 -2.36
CA MET A 37 -14.28 3.05 -2.43
C MET A 37 -13.43 2.00 -3.13
N MET A 38 -13.61 0.71 -2.80
CA MET A 38 -12.90 -0.40 -3.45
C MET A 38 -13.23 -0.50 -4.95
N ILE A 39 -14.52 -0.34 -5.32
CA ILE A 39 -14.93 -0.37 -6.74
C ILE A 39 -14.29 0.80 -7.52
N LYS A 40 -14.27 2.00 -6.94
CA LYS A 40 -13.64 3.18 -7.57
C LYS A 40 -12.11 3.07 -7.62
N ALA A 41 -11.48 2.34 -6.72
CA ALA A 41 -10.04 2.08 -6.72
C ALA A 41 -9.62 1.01 -7.73
N LEU A 42 -10.54 0.11 -8.13
CA LEU A 42 -10.24 -1.02 -9.01
C LEU A 42 -9.51 -0.64 -10.33
N PRO A 43 -9.94 0.39 -11.09
CA PRO A 43 -9.25 0.80 -12.32
C PRO A 43 -7.80 1.21 -12.07
N PHE A 44 -7.53 1.83 -10.92
CA PHE A 44 -6.16 2.24 -10.54
C PHE A 44 -5.29 1.06 -10.11
N ALA A 45 -5.88 -0.05 -9.66
CA ALA A 45 -5.17 -1.29 -9.34
C ALA A 45 -4.82 -2.12 -10.60
N ILE A 46 -5.65 -2.03 -11.65
CA ILE A 46 -5.44 -2.77 -12.90
C ILE A 46 -4.14 -2.34 -13.59
N VAL A 47 -3.84 -1.05 -13.62
CA VAL A 47 -2.64 -0.52 -14.30
C VAL A 47 -1.35 -1.09 -13.71
N PRO A 48 -1.06 -0.97 -12.40
CA PRO A 48 0.13 -1.58 -11.82
C PRO A 48 0.16 -3.10 -11.98
N PHE A 49 -0.98 -3.78 -11.85
CA PHE A 49 -1.06 -5.21 -12.09
C PHE A 49 -0.61 -5.58 -13.52
N LEU A 50 -1.11 -4.87 -14.54
CA LEU A 50 -0.68 -5.09 -15.92
C LEU A 50 0.80 -4.80 -16.13
N VAL A 51 1.33 -3.75 -15.48
CA VAL A 51 2.78 -3.44 -15.53
C VAL A 51 3.60 -4.59 -14.97
N ILE A 52 3.19 -5.17 -13.84
CA ILE A 52 3.89 -6.30 -13.20
C ILE A 52 3.87 -7.52 -14.11
N VAL A 53 2.70 -7.91 -14.61
CA VAL A 53 2.55 -9.09 -15.50
C VAL A 53 3.33 -8.89 -16.80
N LEU A 54 3.24 -7.72 -17.41
CA LEU A 54 3.97 -7.39 -18.63
C LEU A 54 5.49 -7.41 -18.41
N SER A 55 5.96 -6.87 -17.27
CA SER A 55 7.38 -6.91 -16.90
C SER A 55 7.90 -8.34 -16.81
N MET A 56 7.14 -9.24 -16.19
CA MET A 56 7.49 -10.66 -16.13
C MET A 56 7.56 -11.29 -17.52
N PHE A 57 6.55 -11.03 -18.34
CA PHE A 57 6.49 -11.55 -19.71
C PHE A 57 7.67 -11.06 -20.55
N VAL A 58 7.93 -9.76 -20.57
CA VAL A 58 9.04 -9.16 -21.33
C VAL A 58 10.39 -9.70 -20.86
N LYS A 59 10.62 -9.77 -19.55
CA LYS A 59 11.89 -10.30 -19.02
C LYS A 59 12.09 -11.78 -19.36
N THR A 60 11.02 -12.58 -19.35
CA THR A 60 11.05 -14.00 -19.77
C THR A 60 11.41 -14.13 -21.25
N LEU A 61 10.83 -13.28 -22.12
CA LEU A 61 11.18 -13.25 -23.56
C LEU A 61 12.65 -12.89 -23.80
N LEU A 62 13.14 -11.87 -23.11
CA LEU A 62 14.54 -11.44 -23.21
C LEU A 62 15.51 -12.51 -22.71
N ALA A 63 15.12 -13.22 -21.66
CA ALA A 63 15.90 -14.31 -21.09
C ALA A 63 15.93 -15.57 -21.97
N LYS A 64 15.00 -15.71 -22.92
CA LYS A 64 14.79 -16.93 -23.73
C LYS A 64 14.65 -18.21 -22.91
N GLN A 65 14.27 -18.08 -21.66
CA GLN A 65 14.08 -19.19 -20.71
C GLN A 65 13.05 -18.78 -19.64
N VAL A 66 12.41 -19.78 -19.04
CA VAL A 66 11.50 -19.54 -17.92
C VAL A 66 12.30 -19.13 -16.68
N ILE A 67 12.13 -17.87 -16.26
CA ILE A 67 12.83 -17.28 -15.10
C ILE A 67 12.03 -17.40 -13.81
N VAL A 68 10.97 -18.21 -13.81
CA VAL A 68 10.00 -18.31 -12.72
C VAL A 68 10.28 -19.51 -11.84
N ASN A 69 10.30 -19.31 -10.54
CA ASN A 69 10.25 -20.34 -9.52
C ASN A 69 9.03 -20.09 -8.63
N PRO A 70 7.97 -20.93 -8.69
CA PRO A 70 6.73 -20.71 -7.98
C PRO A 70 6.89 -20.57 -6.46
N VAL A 71 7.82 -21.30 -5.87
CA VAL A 71 8.08 -21.25 -4.42
C VAL A 71 8.52 -19.86 -3.98
N PHE A 72 9.46 -19.25 -4.73
CA PHE A 72 9.94 -17.90 -4.42
C PHE A 72 8.90 -16.83 -4.72
N ILE A 73 8.00 -17.03 -5.69
CA ILE A 73 6.86 -16.13 -5.89
C ILE A 73 5.94 -16.15 -4.66
N VAL A 74 5.61 -17.31 -4.15
CA VAL A 74 4.76 -17.44 -2.95
C VAL A 74 5.42 -16.80 -1.73
N ILE A 75 6.72 -17.04 -1.53
CA ILE A 75 7.46 -16.39 -0.43
C ILE A 75 7.44 -14.87 -0.59
N GLY A 76 7.71 -14.36 -1.79
CA GLY A 76 7.66 -12.93 -2.10
C GLY A 76 6.27 -12.35 -1.82
N PHE A 77 5.22 -13.00 -2.27
CA PHE A 77 3.83 -12.60 -2.01
C PHE A 77 3.52 -12.55 -0.51
N CYS A 78 3.93 -13.54 0.26
CA CYS A 78 3.72 -13.54 1.71
C CYS A 78 4.43 -12.36 2.38
N ILE A 79 5.66 -12.05 1.96
CA ILE A 79 6.42 -10.91 2.49
C ILE A 79 5.79 -9.59 2.03
N GLY A 80 5.36 -9.48 0.78
CA GLY A 80 4.62 -8.32 0.26
C GLY A 80 3.32 -8.08 1.04
N PHE A 81 2.59 -9.14 1.35
CA PHE A 81 1.39 -9.05 2.18
C PHE A 81 1.69 -8.54 3.60
N MET A 82 2.79 -8.99 4.21
CA MET A 82 3.25 -8.41 5.49
C MET A 82 3.64 -6.93 5.34
N GLY A 83 4.07 -6.52 4.17
CA GLY A 83 4.36 -5.13 3.84
C GLY A 83 3.16 -4.17 3.96
N LEU A 84 1.92 -4.68 4.04
CA LEU A 84 0.73 -3.86 4.30
C LEU A 84 0.83 -3.10 5.62
N PHE A 85 1.46 -3.66 6.64
CA PHE A 85 1.70 -2.93 7.88
C PHE A 85 2.66 -1.76 7.69
N LEU A 86 3.70 -1.96 6.87
CA LEU A 86 4.63 -0.89 6.51
C LEU A 86 3.94 0.19 5.67
N HIS A 87 3.04 -0.19 4.79
CA HIS A 87 2.18 0.70 4.00
C HIS A 87 1.40 1.66 4.93
N GLU A 88 0.70 1.12 5.94
CA GLU A 88 -0.05 1.94 6.90
C GLU A 88 0.86 2.80 7.77
N LEU A 89 2.05 2.30 8.11
CA LEU A 89 3.04 3.08 8.84
C LEU A 89 3.53 4.28 8.02
N LEU A 90 3.72 4.11 6.71
CA LEU A 90 4.10 5.21 5.81
C LEU A 90 3.00 6.28 5.74
N HIS A 91 1.72 5.89 5.73
CA HIS A 91 0.62 6.85 5.87
C HIS A 91 0.70 7.59 7.21
N ALA A 92 0.97 6.88 8.29
CA ALA A 92 0.99 7.45 9.64
C ALA A 92 2.12 8.49 9.84
N ILE A 93 3.31 8.25 9.28
CA ILE A 93 4.49 9.12 9.47
C ILE A 93 4.28 10.53 8.89
N VAL A 94 3.44 10.68 7.87
CA VAL A 94 3.19 11.98 7.23
C VAL A 94 2.39 12.93 8.10
N TYR A 95 1.69 12.43 9.12
CA TYR A 95 0.96 13.29 10.05
C TYR A 95 1.90 14.20 10.85
N PRO A 96 1.44 15.42 11.21
CA PRO A 96 2.26 16.37 11.95
C PRO A 96 2.51 15.93 13.39
N ILE A 97 3.51 16.57 14.02
CA ILE A 97 3.80 16.42 15.44
C ILE A 97 2.54 16.81 16.24
N GLY A 98 2.16 15.98 17.20
CA GLY A 98 0.96 16.18 18.02
C GLY A 98 -0.28 15.43 17.52
N ALA A 99 -0.32 15.00 16.25
CA ALA A 99 -1.38 14.11 15.79
C ALA A 99 -1.24 12.72 16.41
N THR A 100 -2.36 12.13 16.80
CA THR A 100 -2.41 10.71 17.20
C THR A 100 -2.97 9.90 16.04
N VAL A 101 -2.21 8.92 15.57
CA VAL A 101 -2.58 8.00 14.50
C VAL A 101 -2.77 6.62 15.09
N TYR A 102 -3.92 6.03 14.84
CA TYR A 102 -4.27 4.68 15.27
C TYR A 102 -4.09 3.73 14.11
N ILE A 103 -3.24 2.71 14.28
CA ILE A 103 -3.04 1.66 13.28
C ILE A 103 -3.66 0.38 13.82
N GLY A 104 -4.42 -0.32 12.98
CA GLY A 104 -5.02 -1.59 13.36
C GLY A 104 -5.50 -2.37 12.15
N LEU A 105 -5.94 -3.60 12.41
CA LEU A 105 -6.55 -4.47 11.42
C LEU A 105 -8.04 -4.24 11.37
N TYR A 106 -8.60 -4.10 10.18
CA TYR A 106 -10.02 -4.03 9.93
C TYR A 106 -10.50 -5.30 9.19
N PRO A 107 -10.89 -6.37 9.92
CA PRO A 107 -11.18 -7.67 9.32
C PRO A 107 -12.31 -7.64 8.29
N LYS A 108 -13.30 -6.74 8.48
CA LYS A 108 -14.44 -6.59 7.55
C LYS A 108 -14.03 -6.20 6.12
N ALA A 109 -12.85 -5.61 5.95
CA ALA A 109 -12.29 -5.25 4.64
C ALA A 109 -10.99 -6.01 4.31
N PHE A 110 -10.57 -6.96 5.15
CA PHE A 110 -9.29 -7.66 5.03
C PHE A 110 -8.10 -6.71 4.86
N ALA A 111 -8.13 -5.57 5.57
CA ALA A 111 -7.16 -4.49 5.42
C ALA A 111 -6.55 -4.09 6.76
N ALA A 112 -5.30 -3.64 6.73
CA ALA A 112 -4.76 -2.76 7.76
C ALA A 112 -5.24 -1.34 7.46
N VAL A 113 -5.42 -0.51 8.49
CA VAL A 113 -5.86 0.88 8.32
C VAL A 113 -5.16 1.80 9.31
N ALA A 114 -4.77 2.98 8.84
CA ALA A 114 -4.26 4.06 9.68
C ALA A 114 -5.34 5.15 9.80
N LEU A 115 -5.82 5.37 11.00
CA LEU A 115 -6.90 6.30 11.31
C LEU A 115 -6.38 7.48 12.13
N ALA A 116 -6.74 8.68 11.74
CA ALA A 116 -6.44 9.88 12.51
C ALA A 116 -7.56 10.91 12.38
N SER A 117 -7.82 11.61 13.49
CA SER A 117 -8.76 12.72 13.53
C SER A 117 -8.02 14.06 13.42
N TYR A 118 -7.17 14.20 12.41
CA TYR A 118 -6.36 15.40 12.22
C TYR A 118 -6.46 15.90 10.78
N PRO A 119 -6.83 17.17 10.56
CA PRO A 119 -6.91 17.75 9.22
C PRO A 119 -5.51 17.86 8.60
N LEU A 120 -5.35 17.36 7.39
CA LEU A 120 -4.09 17.44 6.65
C LEU A 120 -4.13 18.60 5.63
N LYS A 121 -3.02 19.33 5.54
CA LYS A 121 -2.80 20.25 4.42
C LYS A 121 -2.69 19.46 3.11
N ARG A 122 -3.15 20.05 2.00
CA ARG A 122 -3.16 19.41 0.67
C ARG A 122 -1.84 18.73 0.31
N ASN A 123 -0.70 19.39 0.52
CA ASN A 123 0.61 18.84 0.15
C ASN A 123 0.96 17.60 1.01
N ARG A 124 0.63 17.61 2.30
CA ARG A 124 0.82 16.44 3.16
C ARG A 124 -0.10 15.28 2.77
N PHE A 125 -1.34 15.57 2.37
CA PHE A 125 -2.26 14.56 1.87
C PHE A 125 -1.73 13.90 0.59
N ILE A 126 -1.21 14.71 -0.36
CA ILE A 126 -0.58 14.18 -1.59
C ILE A 126 0.62 13.31 -1.23
N LEU A 127 1.51 13.78 -0.35
CA LEU A 127 2.67 13.01 0.10
C LEU A 127 2.24 11.69 0.77
N MET A 128 1.23 11.73 1.63
CA MET A 128 0.66 10.54 2.28
C MET A 128 0.16 9.51 1.26
N SER A 129 -0.49 9.98 0.18
CA SER A 129 -1.03 9.09 -0.87
C SER A 129 0.06 8.51 -1.77
N LEU A 130 1.16 9.25 -2.00
CA LEU A 130 2.24 8.84 -2.89
C LEU A 130 3.30 7.98 -2.20
N LEU A 131 3.53 8.19 -0.90
CA LEU A 131 4.63 7.55 -0.18
C LEU A 131 4.56 6.01 -0.23
N PRO A 132 3.40 5.36 -0.06
CA PRO A 132 3.31 3.91 -0.18
C PRO A 132 3.59 3.34 -1.57
N LEU A 133 3.51 4.15 -2.63
CA LEU A 133 3.87 3.69 -3.99
C LEU A 133 5.32 3.21 -4.08
N ILE A 134 6.20 3.72 -3.21
CA ILE A 134 7.59 3.28 -3.12
C ILE A 134 7.66 1.78 -2.85
N LEU A 135 6.76 1.23 -2.03
CA LEU A 135 6.72 -0.20 -1.72
C LEU A 135 6.41 -1.07 -2.94
N GLY A 136 5.67 -0.55 -3.93
CA GLY A 136 5.43 -1.24 -5.19
C GLY A 136 6.52 -1.00 -6.24
N ILE A 137 7.04 0.23 -6.32
CA ILE A 137 8.05 0.61 -7.32
C ILE A 137 9.39 -0.08 -7.05
N VAL A 138 9.84 -0.11 -5.79
CA VAL A 138 11.15 -0.67 -5.42
C VAL A 138 11.28 -2.14 -5.84
N PRO A 139 10.35 -3.05 -5.53
CA PRO A 139 10.42 -4.44 -5.98
C PRO A 139 10.51 -4.58 -7.51
N ILE A 140 9.74 -3.79 -8.25
CA ILE A 140 9.76 -3.81 -9.73
C ILE A 140 11.14 -3.38 -10.25
N VAL A 141 11.71 -2.32 -9.69
CA VAL A 141 13.05 -1.85 -10.09
C VAL A 141 14.09 -2.94 -9.79
N ILE A 142 14.06 -3.53 -8.61
CA ILE A 142 15.00 -4.60 -8.23
C ILE A 142 14.79 -5.83 -9.13
N PHE A 143 13.54 -6.17 -9.45
CA PHE A 143 13.26 -7.24 -10.43
C PHE A 143 13.94 -6.98 -11.77
N TRP A 144 13.90 -5.75 -12.29
CA TRP A 144 14.49 -5.41 -13.58
C TRP A 144 16.03 -5.40 -13.57
N ILE A 145 16.68 -4.92 -12.48
CA ILE A 145 18.13 -4.90 -12.36
C ILE A 145 18.72 -6.25 -11.95
N SER A 146 17.90 -7.18 -11.42
CA SER A 146 18.36 -8.51 -11.03
C SER A 146 18.84 -9.31 -12.25
N PRO A 147 19.99 -10.01 -12.15
CA PRO A 147 20.49 -10.84 -13.24
C PRO A 147 19.48 -11.92 -13.66
N ILE A 148 19.37 -12.17 -14.95
CA ILE A 148 18.42 -13.14 -15.53
C ILE A 148 18.67 -14.56 -15.00
N GLU A 149 19.91 -14.89 -14.70
CA GLU A 149 20.35 -16.21 -14.25
C GLU A 149 19.82 -16.57 -12.85
N THR A 150 19.50 -15.56 -12.02
CA THR A 150 19.03 -15.75 -10.65
C THR A 150 17.50 -15.92 -10.60
N ARG A 151 16.99 -17.10 -11.03
CA ARG A 151 15.55 -17.40 -11.05
C ARG A 151 14.86 -17.18 -9.71
N ALA A 152 15.51 -17.57 -8.62
CA ALA A 152 14.98 -17.37 -7.26
C ALA A 152 14.78 -15.89 -6.94
N CYS A 153 15.79 -15.06 -7.18
CA CYS A 153 15.76 -13.63 -6.93
C CYS A 153 14.68 -12.92 -7.78
N ASN A 154 14.64 -13.22 -9.09
CA ASN A 154 13.61 -12.67 -9.98
C ASN A 154 12.19 -13.02 -9.53
N SER A 155 11.96 -14.29 -9.17
CA SER A 155 10.66 -14.76 -8.71
C SER A 155 10.25 -14.14 -7.38
N PHE A 156 11.19 -13.97 -6.47
CA PHE A 156 10.97 -13.34 -5.17
C PHE A 156 10.53 -11.88 -5.31
N TRP A 157 11.26 -11.08 -6.08
CA TRP A 157 10.92 -9.67 -6.27
C TRP A 157 9.64 -9.47 -7.07
N PHE A 158 9.38 -10.36 -8.04
CA PHE A 158 8.10 -10.39 -8.73
C PHE A 158 6.93 -10.69 -7.78
N GLY A 159 7.12 -11.60 -6.83
CA GLY A 159 6.09 -11.95 -5.86
C GLY A 159 5.80 -10.84 -4.84
N ILE A 160 6.78 -9.96 -4.55
CA ILE A 160 6.59 -8.81 -3.65
C ILE A 160 5.86 -7.67 -4.36
N SER A 161 6.10 -7.43 -5.67
CA SER A 161 5.49 -6.36 -6.45
C SER A 161 4.02 -6.58 -6.70
#